data_4f53c8f27953b45a1cd6e2c7b9909dff
#
_entry.id   4f53c8f27953b45a1cd6e2c7b9909dff
#
_cell.length_a   1.000
_cell.length_b   1.000
_cell.length_c   1.000
_cell.angle_alpha   90.00
_cell.angle_beta   90.00
_cell.angle_gamma   90.00
#
_symmetry.space_group_name_H-M   'P 1'
#
loop_
_entity.id
_entity.type
_entity.pdbx_description
1 polymer ?
#
loop_
_entity_poly.entity_id
_entity_poly.type
_entity_poly.pdbx_seq_one_letter_code
_entity_poly.pdbx_strand_id
1 'polypeptide(L)'
;MRLASHPFTRLLMVSALLALGACSILPEQEPSDVYRLPTAATISKAATPAPWSLRVAKPKSSETLDSPRIAVIPQGDVISSYKGARWSDPAPVLLRNRLTDAFYRDGRVQSISTDDSNLQADFELGGELQAFQSEYRGKAIEVVIRLDARLADDRQRIVASRRFEVHQPVADKQVSAVVAGFGQASDTLTAQVLQWTVDQAQRHYTAEPKNQ
;
A
#
# COMPACT_ATOMS: atom_id res chain seq x y z
N MET A 1 60.21 -36.35 31.23
CA MET A 1 59.22 -35.34 31.61
C MET A 1 57.85 -35.85 31.16
N ARG A 2 57.01 -36.31 32.08
CA ARG A 2 55.67 -36.78 31.78
C ARG A 2 54.72 -35.60 31.97
N LEU A 3 54.15 -35.12 30.89
CA LEU A 3 53.06 -34.12 30.96
C LEU A 3 51.84 -34.83 31.52
N ALA A 4 51.45 -34.45 32.72
CA ALA A 4 50.22 -34.87 33.35
C ALA A 4 49.07 -34.10 32.63
N SER A 5 48.30 -34.83 31.86
CA SER A 5 47.07 -34.27 31.16
C SER A 5 45.97 -34.17 32.21
N HIS A 6 45.72 -32.96 32.69
CA HIS A 6 44.65 -32.68 33.65
C HIS A 6 43.25 -32.91 32.98
N PRO A 7 42.37 -33.74 33.53
CA PRO A 7 41.07 -34.04 32.99
C PRO A 7 40.17 -32.78 32.90
N PHE A 8 40.43 -31.78 33.73
CA PHE A 8 39.74 -30.51 33.72
C PHE A 8 39.93 -29.70 32.43
N THR A 9 41.11 -29.72 31.83
CA THR A 9 41.43 -28.99 30.61
C THR A 9 40.72 -29.61 29.39
N ARG A 10 40.53 -30.94 29.38
CA ARG A 10 39.79 -31.63 28.32
C ARG A 10 38.29 -31.37 28.40
N LEU A 11 37.72 -31.26 29.60
CA LEU A 11 36.30 -30.95 29.82
C LEU A 11 35.98 -29.52 29.38
N LEU A 12 36.87 -28.57 29.67
CA LEU A 12 36.72 -27.16 29.21
C LEU A 12 36.79 -27.01 27.69
N MET A 13 37.65 -27.77 27.03
CA MET A 13 37.80 -27.74 25.56
C MET A 13 36.59 -28.34 24.85
N VAL A 14 36.00 -29.41 25.38
CA VAL A 14 34.78 -30.02 24.83
C VAL A 14 33.56 -29.11 25.02
N SER A 15 33.47 -28.41 26.17
CA SER A 15 32.39 -27.44 26.43
C SER A 15 32.46 -26.22 25.50
N ALA A 16 33.69 -25.76 25.16
CA ALA A 16 33.89 -24.64 24.24
C ALA A 16 33.55 -24.99 22.78
N LEU A 17 33.79 -26.24 22.34
CA LEU A 17 33.40 -26.69 20.99
C LEU A 17 31.88 -26.85 20.82
N LEU A 18 31.18 -27.24 21.89
CA LEU A 18 29.70 -27.34 21.85
C LEU A 18 28.99 -25.97 21.79
N ALA A 19 29.62 -24.92 22.30
CA ALA A 19 29.06 -23.57 22.27
C ALA A 19 29.16 -22.88 20.88
N LEU A 20 30.07 -23.33 20.02
CA LEU A 20 30.21 -22.77 18.65
C LEU A 20 29.17 -23.33 17.65
N GLY A 21 28.47 -24.43 17.97
CA GLY A 21 27.47 -25.04 17.10
C GLY A 21 26.05 -24.41 17.19
N ALA A 22 25.82 -23.53 18.15
CA ALA A 22 24.47 -23.03 18.45
C ALA A 22 23.99 -21.83 17.56
N CYS A 23 24.84 -21.29 16.70
CA CYS A 23 24.54 -20.07 15.94
C CYS A 23 23.96 -20.30 14.54
N SER A 24 23.62 -21.51 14.12
CA SER A 24 23.15 -21.76 12.74
C SER A 24 21.69 -22.21 12.60
N ILE A 25 20.82 -21.96 13.60
CA ILE A 25 19.38 -22.20 13.46
C ILE A 25 18.65 -20.87 13.32
N LEU A 26 19.09 -20.03 12.37
CA LEU A 26 18.21 -19.00 11.81
C LEU A 26 17.38 -19.71 10.73
N PRO A 27 16.04 -19.70 10.82
CA PRO A 27 15.22 -20.21 9.74
C PRO A 27 15.57 -19.44 8.47
N GLU A 28 16.04 -20.17 7.46
CA GLU A 28 16.25 -19.59 6.14
C GLU A 28 14.90 -19.06 5.65
N GLN A 29 14.80 -17.76 5.42
CA GLN A 29 13.57 -17.17 4.90
C GLN A 29 13.30 -17.79 3.54
N GLU A 30 12.17 -18.49 3.40
CA GLU A 30 11.76 -19.03 2.10
C GLU A 30 11.79 -17.92 1.05
N PRO A 31 12.39 -18.15 -0.12
CA PRO A 31 12.40 -17.17 -1.20
C PRO A 31 10.98 -16.69 -1.49
N SER A 32 10.77 -15.39 -1.48
CA SER A 32 9.46 -14.79 -1.71
C SER A 32 9.52 -13.90 -2.96
N ASP A 33 8.63 -14.15 -3.91
CA ASP A 33 8.46 -13.29 -5.07
C ASP A 33 7.95 -11.91 -4.65
N VAL A 34 8.63 -10.87 -5.12
CA VAL A 34 8.28 -9.49 -4.82
C VAL A 34 7.51 -8.88 -5.98
N TYR A 35 6.26 -8.51 -5.74
CA TYR A 35 5.39 -7.91 -6.74
C TYR A 35 5.28 -6.40 -6.55
N ARG A 36 5.33 -5.67 -7.66
CA ARG A 36 4.88 -4.27 -7.73
C ARG A 36 3.40 -4.25 -8.09
N LEU A 37 2.71 -3.20 -7.73
CA LEU A 37 1.32 -2.99 -8.16
C LEU A 37 1.31 -2.62 -9.66
N PRO A 38 0.77 -3.48 -10.55
CA PRO A 38 0.76 -3.22 -11.98
C PRO A 38 -0.08 -2.00 -12.33
N THR A 39 0.24 -1.31 -13.42
CA THR A 39 -0.58 -0.24 -14.00
C THR A 39 -0.75 -0.48 -15.49
N ALA A 40 -1.98 -0.38 -15.96
CA ALA A 40 -2.31 -0.38 -17.38
C ALA A 40 -2.98 0.93 -17.80
N ALA A 41 -3.36 1.80 -16.84
CA ALA A 41 -4.11 2.99 -17.14
C ALA A 41 -3.28 4.03 -17.91
N THR A 42 -3.76 4.42 -19.06
CA THR A 42 -3.33 5.62 -19.78
C THR A 42 -4.28 6.75 -19.40
N ILE A 43 -3.78 7.77 -18.71
CA ILE A 43 -4.56 8.95 -18.37
C ILE A 43 -4.29 10.02 -19.42
N SER A 44 -5.36 10.58 -19.98
CA SER A 44 -5.25 11.68 -20.94
C SER A 44 -4.94 12.97 -20.19
N LYS A 45 -3.93 13.71 -20.66
CA LYS A 45 -3.55 14.99 -20.05
C LYS A 45 -4.64 16.03 -20.29
N ALA A 46 -5.15 16.64 -19.22
CA ALA A 46 -6.13 17.70 -19.31
C ALA A 46 -5.53 19.05 -19.73
N ALA A 47 -6.31 19.88 -20.40
CA ALA A 47 -5.84 21.12 -21.03
C ALA A 47 -5.70 22.31 -20.07
N THR A 48 -6.47 22.36 -18.96
CA THR A 48 -6.51 23.54 -18.09
C THR A 48 -6.00 23.19 -16.69
N PRO A 49 -4.89 23.81 -16.23
CA PRO A 49 -4.38 23.62 -14.89
C PRO A 49 -5.32 24.17 -13.82
N ALA A 50 -5.43 23.45 -12.70
CA ALA A 50 -6.11 23.92 -11.50
C ALA A 50 -5.20 24.91 -10.74
N PRO A 51 -5.76 26.01 -10.19
CA PRO A 51 -4.97 27.03 -9.48
C PRO A 51 -4.69 26.68 -8.01
N TRP A 52 -4.75 25.40 -7.64
CA TRP A 52 -4.54 24.92 -6.28
C TRP A 52 -3.57 23.73 -6.26
N SER A 53 -2.99 23.51 -5.10
CA SER A 53 -2.03 22.45 -4.82
C SER A 53 -2.68 21.30 -4.04
N LEU A 54 -2.15 20.08 -4.22
CA LEU A 54 -2.64 18.87 -3.58
C LEU A 54 -1.52 18.12 -2.87
N ARG A 55 -1.76 17.75 -1.62
CA ARG A 55 -0.97 16.74 -0.92
C ARG A 55 -1.74 15.42 -0.90
N VAL A 56 -1.10 14.35 -1.38
CA VAL A 56 -1.64 12.98 -1.32
C VAL A 56 -1.01 12.27 -0.13
N ALA A 57 -1.79 12.04 0.90
CA ALA A 57 -1.34 11.38 2.13
C ALA A 57 -1.52 9.85 2.05
N LYS A 58 -0.62 9.12 2.72
CA LYS A 58 -0.77 7.68 2.93
C LYS A 58 -2.05 7.44 3.73
N PRO A 59 -3.03 6.68 3.21
CA PRO A 59 -4.23 6.36 3.98
C PRO A 59 -3.87 5.51 5.20
N LYS A 60 -4.56 5.74 6.31
CA LYS A 60 -4.48 4.87 7.48
C LYS A 60 -5.06 3.50 7.13
N SER A 61 -4.60 2.45 7.80
CA SER A 61 -5.14 1.09 7.63
C SER A 61 -4.89 0.24 8.86
N SER A 62 -5.43 -0.99 8.85
CA SER A 62 -5.05 -2.01 9.85
C SER A 62 -3.59 -2.43 9.67
N GLU A 63 -2.98 -2.98 10.73
CA GLU A 63 -1.61 -3.53 10.68
C GLU A 63 -1.46 -4.63 9.61
N THR A 64 -2.51 -5.39 9.36
CA THR A 64 -2.52 -6.43 8.31
C THR A 64 -2.29 -5.85 6.93
N LEU A 65 -2.88 -4.69 6.62
CA LEU A 65 -2.73 -4.00 5.35
C LEU A 65 -1.48 -3.10 5.33
N ASP A 66 -1.05 -2.57 6.48
CA ASP A 66 0.21 -1.81 6.59
C ASP A 66 1.43 -2.75 6.70
N SER A 67 1.41 -3.80 5.89
CA SER A 67 2.48 -4.76 5.74
C SER A 67 2.65 -5.12 4.26
N PRO A 68 3.83 -5.61 3.84
CA PRO A 68 4.04 -5.99 2.43
C PRO A 68 3.39 -7.33 2.05
N ARG A 69 2.50 -7.89 2.87
CA ARG A 69 1.82 -9.16 2.57
C ARG A 69 0.68 -8.94 1.57
N ILE A 70 0.53 -9.86 0.62
CA ILE A 70 -0.64 -9.89 -0.26
C ILE A 70 -1.78 -10.52 0.52
N ALA A 71 -2.71 -9.71 1.00
CA ALA A 71 -3.81 -10.16 1.84
C ALA A 71 -4.86 -10.96 1.05
N VAL A 72 -5.42 -11.98 1.70
CA VAL A 72 -6.49 -12.83 1.16
C VAL A 72 -7.49 -13.20 2.25
N ILE A 73 -8.77 -13.21 1.92
CA ILE A 73 -9.84 -13.80 2.72
C ILE A 73 -10.28 -15.11 2.04
N PRO A 74 -9.71 -16.25 2.44
CA PRO A 74 -10.00 -17.53 1.80
C PRO A 74 -11.37 -18.10 2.18
N GLN A 75 -11.89 -17.74 3.36
CA GLN A 75 -13.17 -18.24 3.86
C GLN A 75 -13.66 -17.37 5.04
N GLY A 76 -14.94 -17.01 5.02
CA GLY A 76 -15.58 -16.22 6.09
C GLY A 76 -14.82 -14.93 6.36
N ASP A 77 -14.53 -14.66 7.63
CA ASP A 77 -13.83 -13.45 8.08
C ASP A 77 -12.33 -13.70 8.38
N VAL A 78 -11.79 -14.85 7.95
CA VAL A 78 -10.38 -15.20 8.19
C VAL A 78 -9.50 -14.48 7.19
N ILE A 79 -8.70 -13.52 7.67
CA ILE A 79 -7.68 -12.87 6.87
C ILE A 79 -6.35 -13.65 6.94
N SER A 80 -5.72 -13.86 5.80
CA SER A 80 -4.46 -14.56 5.62
C SER A 80 -3.61 -13.85 4.57
N SER A 81 -2.53 -14.47 4.12
CA SER A 81 -1.68 -13.96 3.04
C SER A 81 -1.21 -15.06 2.11
N TYR A 82 -0.90 -14.71 0.87
CA TYR A 82 -0.30 -15.63 -0.09
C TYR A 82 1.11 -16.01 0.36
N LYS A 83 1.40 -17.33 0.42
CA LYS A 83 2.74 -17.84 0.74
C LYS A 83 3.68 -17.62 -0.43
N GLY A 84 4.95 -17.36 -0.15
CA GLY A 84 5.99 -17.19 -1.17
C GLY A 84 5.80 -15.96 -2.06
N ALA A 85 4.92 -15.01 -1.69
CA ALA A 85 4.65 -13.81 -2.46
C ALA A 85 4.40 -12.61 -1.53
N ARG A 86 4.90 -11.44 -1.92
CA ARG A 86 4.68 -10.20 -1.19
C ARG A 86 4.70 -8.99 -2.11
N TRP A 87 4.13 -7.91 -1.65
CA TRP A 87 4.28 -6.61 -2.28
C TRP A 87 5.69 -6.03 -2.08
N SER A 88 6.10 -5.09 -2.95
CA SER A 88 7.32 -4.27 -2.76
C SER A 88 7.22 -3.38 -1.53
N ASP A 89 6.01 -2.90 -1.22
CA ASP A 89 5.70 -1.95 -0.16
C ASP A 89 4.35 -2.29 0.48
N PRO A 90 4.02 -1.79 1.69
CA PRO A 90 2.68 -1.91 2.26
C PRO A 90 1.58 -1.36 1.36
N ALA A 91 0.39 -1.97 1.39
CA ALA A 91 -0.73 -1.60 0.52
C ALA A 91 -1.10 -0.09 0.58
N PRO A 92 -1.11 0.59 1.75
CA PRO A 92 -1.38 2.03 1.80
C PRO A 92 -0.35 2.87 1.05
N VAL A 93 0.93 2.46 1.07
CA VAL A 93 2.01 3.13 0.32
C VAL A 93 1.83 2.93 -1.18
N LEU A 94 1.53 1.69 -1.60
CA LEU A 94 1.27 1.38 -3.00
C LEU A 94 0.09 2.19 -3.55
N LEU A 95 -0.99 2.32 -2.78
CA LEU A 95 -2.17 3.08 -3.20
C LEU A 95 -1.88 4.58 -3.24
N ARG A 96 -1.20 5.16 -2.24
CA ARG A 96 -0.77 6.57 -2.25
C ARG A 96 0.07 6.86 -3.50
N ASN A 97 1.07 6.03 -3.77
CA ASN A 97 1.94 6.21 -4.92
C ASN A 97 1.17 6.10 -6.25
N ARG A 98 0.20 5.19 -6.32
CA ARG A 98 -0.69 5.05 -7.49
C ARG A 98 -1.55 6.30 -7.70
N LEU A 99 -2.15 6.84 -6.64
CA LEU A 99 -2.93 8.07 -6.70
C LEU A 99 -2.05 9.26 -7.13
N THR A 100 -0.89 9.41 -6.51
CA THR A 100 0.07 10.49 -6.85
C THR A 100 0.48 10.44 -8.32
N ASP A 101 0.86 9.27 -8.82
CA ASP A 101 1.22 9.06 -10.23
C ASP A 101 0.06 9.40 -11.19
N ALA A 102 -1.18 9.04 -10.81
CA ALA A 102 -2.36 9.35 -11.60
C ALA A 102 -2.62 10.86 -11.70
N PHE A 103 -2.47 11.61 -10.60
CA PHE A 103 -2.58 13.07 -10.63
C PHE A 103 -1.49 13.72 -11.48
N TYR A 104 -0.24 13.23 -11.42
CA TYR A 104 0.84 13.72 -12.30
C TYR A 104 0.54 13.48 -13.77
N ARG A 105 0.01 12.31 -14.12
CA ARG A 105 -0.35 11.97 -15.50
C ARG A 105 -1.57 12.74 -16.01
N ASP A 106 -2.54 12.98 -15.16
CA ASP A 106 -3.74 13.77 -15.49
C ASP A 106 -3.36 15.22 -15.83
N GLY A 107 -2.46 15.82 -15.07
CA GLY A 107 -1.89 17.13 -15.33
C GLY A 107 -2.79 18.32 -15.01
N ARG A 108 -4.03 18.11 -14.52
CA ARG A 108 -4.89 19.21 -14.04
C ARG A 108 -4.33 19.86 -12.78
N VAL A 109 -3.77 19.08 -11.86
CA VAL A 109 -3.13 19.58 -10.65
C VAL A 109 -1.62 19.61 -10.89
N GLN A 110 -1.02 20.80 -10.95
CA GLN A 110 0.40 20.94 -11.26
C GLN A 110 1.31 20.86 -10.03
N SER A 111 0.80 21.32 -8.87
CA SER A 111 1.55 21.31 -7.62
C SER A 111 1.08 20.15 -6.76
N ILE A 112 1.80 19.02 -6.83
CA ILE A 112 1.48 17.78 -6.12
C ILE A 112 2.63 17.45 -5.17
N SER A 113 2.30 17.08 -3.93
CA SER A 113 3.22 16.58 -2.94
C SER A 113 2.66 15.33 -2.25
N THR A 114 3.50 14.67 -1.47
CA THR A 114 3.10 13.57 -0.59
C THR A 114 3.39 13.91 0.85
N ASP A 115 2.85 13.11 1.78
CA ASP A 115 3.10 13.24 3.21
C ASP A 115 4.58 13.05 3.61
N ASP A 116 5.40 12.43 2.75
CA ASP A 116 6.84 12.26 2.99
C ASP A 116 7.62 13.58 2.89
N SER A 117 7.11 14.57 2.17
CA SER A 117 7.83 15.83 1.88
C SER A 117 7.52 16.98 2.83
N ASN A 118 6.57 16.84 3.74
CA ASN A 118 6.12 17.86 4.70
C ASN A 118 5.85 19.25 4.07
N LEU A 119 5.47 19.30 2.79
CA LEU A 119 5.10 20.53 2.11
C LEU A 119 3.64 20.86 2.37
N GLN A 120 3.35 22.14 2.56
CA GLN A 120 1.95 22.61 2.64
C GLN A 120 1.30 22.59 1.26
N ALA A 121 0.01 22.30 1.24
CA ALA A 121 -0.83 22.33 0.05
C ALA A 121 -2.19 22.93 0.38
N ASP A 122 -2.90 23.42 -0.65
CA ASP A 122 -4.25 23.97 -0.48
C ASP A 122 -5.24 22.89 -0.04
N PHE A 123 -5.03 21.66 -0.51
CA PHE A 123 -5.83 20.51 -0.15
C PHE A 123 -4.97 19.31 0.21
N GLU A 124 -5.52 18.46 1.10
CA GLU A 124 -4.97 17.15 1.41
C GLU A 124 -6.01 16.06 1.11
N LEU A 125 -5.62 15.12 0.25
CA LEU A 125 -6.34 13.88 0.02
C LEU A 125 -5.76 12.80 0.92
N GLY A 126 -6.54 12.32 1.88
CA GLY A 126 -6.19 11.24 2.78
C GLY A 126 -7.38 10.33 3.05
N GLY A 127 -7.34 9.57 4.15
CA GLY A 127 -8.45 8.71 4.55
C GLY A 127 -8.01 7.38 5.15
N GLU A 128 -8.86 6.35 4.99
CA GLU A 128 -8.65 5.02 5.55
C GLU A 128 -8.82 3.94 4.49
N LEU A 129 -7.80 3.10 4.33
CA LEU A 129 -7.85 1.91 3.48
C LEU A 129 -8.45 0.76 4.29
N GLN A 130 -9.73 0.46 4.02
CA GLN A 130 -10.51 -0.54 4.75
C GLN A 130 -10.32 -1.95 4.18
N ALA A 131 -10.06 -2.08 2.88
CA ALA A 131 -9.80 -3.34 2.21
C ALA A 131 -8.78 -3.16 1.09
N PHE A 132 -7.85 -4.09 0.99
CA PHE A 132 -6.90 -4.26 -0.11
C PHE A 132 -6.51 -5.74 -0.12
N GLN A 133 -7.44 -6.59 -0.55
CA GLN A 133 -7.32 -8.04 -0.42
C GLN A 133 -8.04 -8.77 -1.57
N SER A 134 -7.67 -10.02 -1.79
CA SER A 134 -8.52 -10.93 -2.57
C SER A 134 -9.50 -11.66 -1.66
N GLU A 135 -10.70 -11.92 -2.15
CA GLU A 135 -11.77 -12.63 -1.43
C GLU A 135 -12.24 -13.84 -2.23
N TYR A 136 -12.40 -14.97 -1.55
CA TYR A 136 -12.90 -16.20 -2.17
C TYR A 136 -14.38 -16.38 -1.78
N ARG A 137 -15.24 -16.35 -2.79
CA ARG A 137 -16.69 -16.57 -2.64
C ARG A 137 -17.07 -17.85 -3.37
N GLY A 138 -16.94 -18.97 -2.69
CA GLY A 138 -17.11 -20.30 -3.29
C GLY A 138 -16.02 -20.57 -4.33
N LYS A 139 -16.40 -20.64 -5.62
CA LYS A 139 -15.44 -20.81 -6.73
C LYS A 139 -14.95 -19.49 -7.32
N ALA A 140 -15.64 -18.40 -7.05
CA ALA A 140 -15.26 -17.07 -7.54
C ALA A 140 -14.16 -16.46 -6.68
N ILE A 141 -13.30 -15.70 -7.32
CA ILE A 141 -12.24 -14.91 -6.67
C ILE A 141 -12.40 -13.47 -7.15
N GLU A 142 -12.37 -12.54 -6.25
CA GLU A 142 -12.36 -11.13 -6.58
C GLU A 142 -11.29 -10.39 -5.75
N VAL A 143 -10.72 -9.35 -6.30
CA VAL A 143 -9.96 -8.36 -5.55
C VAL A 143 -10.93 -7.29 -5.08
N VAL A 144 -10.86 -6.96 -3.80
CA VAL A 144 -11.66 -5.90 -3.18
C VAL A 144 -10.74 -4.81 -2.69
N ILE A 145 -10.98 -3.57 -3.14
CA ILE A 145 -10.31 -2.38 -2.61
C ILE A 145 -11.39 -1.43 -2.10
N ARG A 146 -11.31 -1.06 -0.81
CA ARG A 146 -12.23 -0.10 -0.19
C ARG A 146 -11.45 1.01 0.49
N LEU A 147 -11.71 2.25 0.05
CA LEU A 147 -11.09 3.46 0.56
C LEU A 147 -12.16 4.43 1.05
N ASP A 148 -12.10 4.81 2.32
CA ASP A 148 -12.85 5.93 2.88
C ASP A 148 -12.00 7.19 2.71
N ALA A 149 -12.17 7.87 1.56
CA ALA A 149 -11.41 9.06 1.23
C ALA A 149 -11.95 10.31 1.93
N ARG A 150 -11.04 11.20 2.32
CA ARG A 150 -11.33 12.55 2.82
C ARG A 150 -10.48 13.56 2.08
N LEU A 151 -11.10 14.65 1.69
CA LEU A 151 -10.44 15.85 1.20
C LEU A 151 -10.55 16.91 2.29
N ALA A 152 -9.43 17.45 2.75
CA ALA A 152 -9.37 18.54 3.71
C ALA A 152 -8.73 19.78 3.08
N ASP A 153 -9.08 20.97 3.59
CA ASP A 153 -8.44 22.23 3.21
C ASP A 153 -7.14 22.48 4.01
N ASP A 154 -6.47 23.59 3.72
CA ASP A 154 -5.24 24.04 4.41
C ASP A 154 -5.43 24.31 5.90
N ARG A 155 -6.68 24.46 6.37
CA ARG A 155 -7.05 24.64 7.78
C ARG A 155 -7.46 23.32 8.45
N GLN A 156 -7.22 22.18 7.81
CA GLN A 156 -7.59 20.85 8.29
C GLN A 156 -9.12 20.63 8.44
N ARG A 157 -9.96 21.43 7.76
CA ARG A 157 -11.41 21.22 7.73
C ARG A 157 -11.73 20.24 6.61
N ILE A 158 -12.62 19.30 6.89
CA ILE A 158 -13.08 18.32 5.89
C ILE A 158 -13.95 19.05 4.87
N VAL A 159 -13.50 19.10 3.63
CA VAL A 159 -14.23 19.64 2.47
C VAL A 159 -15.25 18.62 1.97
N ALA A 160 -14.83 17.36 1.87
CA ALA A 160 -15.68 16.26 1.42
C ALA A 160 -15.16 14.91 1.90
N SER A 161 -16.07 13.94 2.03
CA SER A 161 -15.74 12.55 2.31
C SER A 161 -16.55 11.63 1.40
N ARG A 162 -15.94 10.51 0.97
CA ARG A 162 -16.62 9.52 0.14
C ARG A 162 -15.98 8.15 0.32
N ARG A 163 -16.83 7.11 0.39
CA ARG A 163 -16.39 5.73 0.26
C ARG A 163 -16.29 5.34 -1.21
N PHE A 164 -15.14 4.79 -1.58
CA PHE A 164 -14.91 4.14 -2.85
C PHE A 164 -14.70 2.66 -2.62
N GLU A 165 -15.37 1.83 -3.41
CA GLU A 165 -15.25 0.38 -3.32
C GLU A 165 -15.24 -0.19 -4.73
N VAL A 166 -14.25 -1.05 -5.00
CA VAL A 166 -14.07 -1.71 -6.28
C VAL A 166 -13.96 -3.22 -6.05
N HIS A 167 -14.73 -3.98 -6.80
CA HIS A 167 -14.68 -5.42 -6.89
C HIS A 167 -14.19 -5.81 -8.27
N GLN A 168 -13.06 -6.48 -8.35
CA GLN A 168 -12.45 -6.92 -9.60
C GLN A 168 -12.40 -8.45 -9.64
N PRO A 169 -13.20 -9.11 -10.49
CA PRO A 169 -13.11 -10.55 -10.68
C PRO A 169 -11.72 -10.97 -11.18
N VAL A 170 -11.25 -12.11 -10.69
CA VAL A 170 -9.95 -12.70 -11.06
C VAL A 170 -10.18 -14.07 -11.68
N ALA A 171 -9.45 -14.38 -12.75
CA ALA A 171 -9.68 -15.58 -13.56
C ALA A 171 -9.33 -16.88 -12.82
N ASP A 172 -8.28 -16.85 -11.98
CA ASP A 172 -7.79 -18.02 -11.25
C ASP A 172 -7.06 -17.66 -9.94
N LYS A 173 -6.60 -18.69 -9.20
CA LYS A 173 -5.94 -18.57 -7.89
C LYS A 173 -4.45 -18.26 -7.96
N GLN A 174 -3.88 -18.20 -9.16
CA GLN A 174 -2.45 -17.93 -9.30
C GLN A 174 -2.14 -16.52 -8.81
N VAL A 175 -1.06 -16.37 -8.06
CA VAL A 175 -0.69 -15.07 -7.48
C VAL A 175 -0.54 -13.99 -8.57
N SER A 176 0.01 -14.35 -9.73
CA SER A 176 0.16 -13.43 -10.86
C SER A 176 -1.18 -12.91 -11.40
N ALA A 177 -2.21 -13.77 -11.47
CA ALA A 177 -3.56 -13.38 -11.87
C ALA A 177 -4.21 -12.46 -10.83
N VAL A 178 -4.04 -12.78 -9.54
CA VAL A 178 -4.52 -11.94 -8.43
C VAL A 178 -3.83 -10.58 -8.43
N VAL A 179 -2.51 -10.54 -8.62
CA VAL A 179 -1.73 -9.29 -8.73
C VAL A 179 -2.21 -8.43 -9.91
N ALA A 180 -2.48 -9.04 -11.06
CA ALA A 180 -3.07 -8.34 -12.20
C ALA A 180 -4.45 -7.74 -11.85
N GLY A 181 -5.28 -8.50 -11.12
CA GLY A 181 -6.57 -8.03 -10.60
C GLY A 181 -6.44 -6.82 -9.68
N PHE A 182 -5.44 -6.82 -8.78
CA PHE A 182 -5.15 -5.65 -7.94
C PHE A 182 -4.76 -4.43 -8.78
N GLY A 183 -4.01 -4.61 -9.87
CA GLY A 183 -3.67 -3.53 -10.79
C GLY A 183 -4.93 -2.91 -11.41
N GLN A 184 -5.83 -3.74 -11.97
CA GLN A 184 -7.08 -3.31 -12.58
C GLN A 184 -8.02 -2.62 -11.58
N ALA A 185 -8.19 -3.22 -10.39
CA ALA A 185 -9.00 -2.63 -9.32
C ALA A 185 -8.44 -1.26 -8.88
N SER A 186 -7.11 -1.16 -8.74
CA SER A 186 -6.45 0.09 -8.36
C SER A 186 -6.59 1.17 -9.43
N ASP A 187 -6.51 0.82 -10.71
CA ASP A 187 -6.71 1.77 -11.81
C ASP A 187 -8.13 2.31 -11.81
N THR A 188 -9.14 1.45 -11.62
CA THR A 188 -10.55 1.83 -11.52
C THR A 188 -10.80 2.75 -10.33
N LEU A 189 -10.34 2.37 -9.14
CA LEU A 189 -10.50 3.18 -7.93
C LEU A 189 -9.80 4.52 -8.06
N THR A 190 -8.57 4.53 -8.57
CA THR A 190 -7.77 5.74 -8.75
C THR A 190 -8.45 6.74 -9.69
N ALA A 191 -9.02 6.28 -10.80
CA ALA A 191 -9.75 7.14 -11.73
C ALA A 191 -10.98 7.81 -11.05
N GLN A 192 -11.72 7.05 -10.23
CA GLN A 192 -12.87 7.56 -9.48
C GLN A 192 -12.44 8.59 -8.41
N VAL A 193 -11.39 8.29 -7.65
CA VAL A 193 -10.86 9.17 -6.59
C VAL A 193 -10.32 10.46 -7.20
N LEU A 194 -9.55 10.36 -8.28
CA LEU A 194 -8.98 11.51 -8.99
C LEU A 194 -10.08 12.47 -9.45
N GLN A 195 -11.09 11.96 -10.17
CA GLN A 195 -12.17 12.80 -10.67
C GLN A 195 -12.93 13.46 -9.52
N TRP A 196 -13.30 12.69 -8.48
CA TRP A 196 -13.98 13.21 -7.30
C TRP A 196 -13.17 14.30 -6.59
N THR A 197 -11.86 14.08 -6.41
CA THR A 197 -10.98 15.04 -5.74
C THR A 197 -10.91 16.36 -6.49
N VAL A 198 -10.72 16.30 -7.81
CA VAL A 198 -10.68 17.51 -8.65
C VAL A 198 -12.00 18.27 -8.58
N ASP A 199 -13.13 17.58 -8.68
CA ASP A 199 -14.47 18.19 -8.63
C ASP A 199 -14.74 18.85 -7.26
N GLN A 200 -14.35 18.22 -6.15
CA GLN A 200 -14.58 18.77 -4.82
C GLN A 200 -13.65 19.96 -4.54
N ALA A 201 -12.36 19.81 -4.83
CA ALA A 201 -11.36 20.86 -4.64
C ALA A 201 -11.72 22.10 -5.47
N GLN A 202 -12.08 21.93 -6.73
CA GLN A 202 -12.44 23.05 -7.60
C GLN A 202 -13.70 23.79 -7.11
N ARG A 203 -14.74 23.05 -6.67
CA ARG A 203 -15.95 23.67 -6.11
C ARG A 203 -15.65 24.48 -4.86
N HIS A 204 -14.86 23.91 -3.93
CA HIS A 204 -14.50 24.59 -2.69
C HIS A 204 -13.64 25.82 -2.96
N TYR A 205 -12.62 25.71 -3.83
CA TYR A 205 -11.72 26.80 -4.19
C TYR A 205 -12.46 27.98 -4.82
N THR A 206 -13.48 27.70 -5.65
CA THR A 206 -14.29 28.74 -6.29
C THR A 206 -15.25 29.41 -5.31
N ALA A 207 -15.76 28.67 -4.30
CA ALA A 207 -16.70 29.18 -3.30
C ALA A 207 -16.02 30.02 -2.22
N GLU A 208 -14.77 29.72 -1.87
CA GLU A 208 -13.96 30.44 -0.87
C GLU A 208 -12.69 31.01 -1.55
N PRO A 209 -12.77 32.01 -2.43
CA PRO A 209 -11.57 32.58 -3.01
C PRO A 209 -10.71 33.17 -1.91
N LYS A 210 -9.41 32.77 -1.86
CA LYS A 210 -8.45 33.34 -0.90
C LYS A 210 -8.33 34.83 -1.22
N ASN A 211 -8.75 35.67 -0.27
CA ASN A 211 -8.43 37.11 -0.33
C ASN A 211 -6.91 37.21 -0.30
N GLN A 212 -6.33 37.59 -1.42
CA GLN A 212 -4.91 37.92 -1.55
C GLN A 212 -4.57 39.20 -0.79
#